data_d34ec4e47ccffa4a91d0bd2ddd47d9b3
#
_entry.id   d34ec4e47ccffa4a91d0bd2ddd47d9b3
#
_cell.length_a   1.000
_cell.length_b   1.000
_cell.length_c   1.000
_cell.angle_alpha   90.00
_cell.angle_beta   90.00
_cell.angle_gamma   90.00
#
_symmetry.space_group_name_H-M   'P 1'
#
loop_
_entity.id
_entity.type
_entity.pdbx_description
1 polymer ?
#
loop_
_entity_poly.entity_id
_entity_poly.type
_entity_poly.pdbx_seq_one_letter_code
_entity_poly.pdbx_strand_id
1 'polypeptide(L)'
;VALEAAERFLAWLQIEQGRAEKTIEAYRRDLRDYEDWLATRRVSSLTAQSRDVEAFVAYLRKHGKAARSVARQFAAVRMLHKYLVVEGERDDDPAALVD
;
A
#
# COMPACT_ATOMS: atom_id res chain seq x y z
N VAL A 1 11.23 9.10 -3.57
CA VAL A 1 9.87 9.50 -3.25
C VAL A 1 8.92 8.29 -3.26
N ALA A 2 7.73 8.47 -2.69
CA ALA A 2 6.81 7.37 -2.43
C ALA A 2 6.34 6.63 -3.69
N LEU A 3 5.97 7.34 -4.76
CA LEU A 3 5.51 6.68 -5.98
C LEU A 3 6.61 5.91 -6.67
N GLU A 4 7.83 6.39 -6.62
CA GLU A 4 8.99 5.66 -7.15
C GLU A 4 9.24 4.38 -6.37
N ALA A 5 9.13 4.44 -5.04
CA ALA A 5 9.27 3.26 -4.18
C ALA A 5 8.17 2.24 -4.47
N ALA A 6 6.94 2.68 -4.70
CA ALA A 6 5.84 1.80 -5.07
C ALA A 6 6.12 1.11 -6.43
N GLU A 7 6.65 1.83 -7.41
CA GLU A 7 6.99 1.22 -8.71
C GLU A 7 8.10 0.20 -8.58
N ARG A 8 9.10 0.44 -7.73
CA ARG A 8 10.15 -0.57 -7.48
C ARG A 8 9.56 -1.83 -6.83
N PHE A 9 8.63 -1.65 -5.88
CA PHE A 9 7.92 -2.77 -5.26
C PHE A 9 7.16 -3.59 -6.30
N LEU A 10 6.42 -2.92 -7.19
CA LEU A 10 5.64 -3.61 -8.23
C LEU A 10 6.54 -4.37 -9.21
N ALA A 11 7.68 -3.77 -9.57
CA ALA A 11 8.66 -4.44 -10.42
C ALA A 11 9.22 -5.70 -9.72
N TRP A 12 9.49 -5.59 -8.43
CA TRP A 12 9.96 -6.72 -7.63
C TRP A 12 8.92 -7.85 -7.59
N LEU A 13 7.63 -7.51 -7.38
CA LEU A 13 6.56 -8.50 -7.40
C LEU A 13 6.47 -9.22 -8.73
N GLN A 14 6.58 -8.49 -9.83
CA GLN A 14 6.46 -9.05 -11.17
C GLN A 14 7.65 -9.93 -11.50
N ILE A 15 8.87 -9.46 -11.26
CA ILE A 15 10.11 -10.13 -11.67
C ILE A 15 10.50 -11.24 -10.70
N GLU A 16 10.58 -10.91 -9.40
CA GLU A 16 11.10 -11.85 -8.39
C GLU A 16 10.04 -12.81 -7.88
N GLN A 17 8.77 -12.37 -7.81
CA GLN A 17 7.69 -13.18 -7.28
C GLN A 17 6.78 -13.75 -8.34
N GLY A 18 7.01 -13.43 -9.61
CA GLY A 18 6.27 -14.00 -10.73
C GLY A 18 4.78 -13.65 -10.76
N ARG A 19 4.38 -12.52 -10.19
CA ARG A 19 2.98 -12.12 -10.18
C ARG A 19 2.52 -11.74 -11.58
N ALA A 20 1.28 -12.11 -11.91
CA ALA A 20 0.69 -11.84 -13.21
C ALA A 20 0.52 -10.34 -13.47
N GLU A 21 0.63 -9.95 -14.73
CA GLU A 21 0.54 -8.56 -15.15
C GLU A 21 -0.76 -7.88 -14.69
N LYS A 22 -1.91 -8.58 -14.79
CA LYS A 22 -3.20 -8.02 -14.35
C LYS A 22 -3.23 -7.76 -12.85
N THR A 23 -2.58 -8.62 -12.05
CA THR A 23 -2.45 -8.43 -10.62
C THR A 23 -1.61 -7.20 -10.32
N ILE A 24 -0.50 -7.02 -11.05
CA ILE A 24 0.37 -5.85 -10.89
C ILE A 24 -0.39 -4.56 -11.22
N GLU A 25 -1.17 -4.57 -12.29
CA GLU A 25 -1.99 -3.41 -12.66
C GLU A 25 -3.00 -3.04 -11.58
N ALA A 26 -3.67 -4.07 -11.00
CA ALA A 26 -4.63 -3.85 -9.93
C ALA A 26 -3.94 -3.26 -8.69
N TYR A 27 -2.78 -3.80 -8.32
CA TYR A 27 -2.00 -3.29 -7.19
C TYR A 27 -1.49 -1.88 -7.45
N ARG A 28 -1.11 -1.57 -8.70
CA ARG A 28 -0.66 -0.22 -9.04
C ARG A 28 -1.78 0.80 -8.78
N ARG A 29 -3.01 0.48 -9.21
CA ARG A 29 -4.16 1.36 -8.93
C ARG A 29 -4.41 1.47 -7.43
N ASP A 30 -4.36 0.33 -6.72
CA ASP A 30 -4.60 0.29 -5.28
C ASP A 30 -3.58 1.16 -4.53
N LEU A 31 -2.31 1.07 -4.89
CA LEU A 31 -1.26 1.83 -4.21
C LEU A 31 -1.27 3.30 -4.60
N ARG A 32 -1.67 3.62 -5.84
CA ARG A 32 -1.84 5.02 -6.23
C ARG A 32 -2.96 5.67 -5.43
N ASP A 33 -4.08 4.97 -5.27
CA ASP A 33 -5.20 5.45 -4.44
C ASP A 33 -4.76 5.66 -3.00
N TYR A 34 -3.96 4.73 -2.47
CA TYR A 34 -3.43 4.83 -1.12
C TYR A 34 -2.54 6.07 -0.96
N GLU A 35 -1.58 6.26 -1.86
CA GLU A 35 -0.69 7.42 -1.79
C GLU A 35 -1.45 8.73 -1.96
N ASP A 36 -2.44 8.78 -2.87
CA ASP A 36 -3.27 9.97 -3.06
C ASP A 36 -4.05 10.30 -1.80
N TRP A 37 -4.62 9.28 -1.16
CA TRP A 37 -5.36 9.49 0.08
C TRP A 37 -4.44 9.96 1.21
N LEU A 38 -3.26 9.35 1.35
CA LEU A 38 -2.27 9.77 2.35
C LEU A 38 -1.85 11.22 2.12
N ALA A 39 -1.72 11.64 0.86
CA ALA A 39 -1.35 13.01 0.54
C ALA A 39 -2.36 14.02 1.10
N THR A 40 -3.64 13.66 1.17
CA THR A 40 -4.66 14.55 1.79
C THR A 40 -4.39 14.75 3.29
N ARG A 41 -3.66 13.83 3.91
CA ARG A 41 -3.26 13.91 5.31
C ARG A 41 -1.83 14.44 5.46
N ARG A 42 -1.22 14.87 4.36
CA ARG A 42 0.15 15.41 4.29
C ARG A 42 1.23 14.39 4.71
N VAL A 43 0.96 13.11 4.43
CA VAL A 43 1.94 12.03 4.62
C VAL A 43 2.03 11.20 3.34
N SER A 44 2.97 10.27 3.31
CA SER A 44 3.14 9.30 2.22
C SER A 44 3.37 7.93 2.85
N SER A 45 3.51 6.89 2.03
CA SER A 45 3.85 5.56 2.56
C SER A 45 5.20 5.56 3.29
N LEU A 46 6.07 6.53 3.01
CA LEU A 46 7.37 6.63 3.69
C LEU A 46 7.26 7.27 5.07
N THR A 47 6.20 8.02 5.35
CA THR A 47 6.04 8.76 6.61
C THR A 47 4.76 8.41 7.38
N ALA A 48 3.85 7.65 6.77
CA ALA A 48 2.59 7.27 7.41
C ALA A 48 2.82 6.51 8.71
N GLN A 49 1.93 6.75 9.68
CA GLN A 49 1.92 6.02 10.95
C GLN A 49 0.76 5.02 10.95
N SER A 50 0.72 4.13 11.94
CA SER A 50 -0.35 3.13 12.04
C SER A 50 -1.74 3.75 12.02
N ARG A 51 -1.93 4.90 12.67
CA ARG A 51 -3.22 5.60 12.67
C ARG A 51 -3.64 6.04 11.26
N ASP A 52 -2.68 6.34 10.39
CA ASP A 52 -2.97 6.72 9.00
C ASP A 52 -3.44 5.50 8.21
N VAL A 53 -2.78 4.36 8.40
CA VAL A 53 -3.17 3.11 7.74
C VAL A 53 -4.57 2.68 8.21
N GLU A 54 -4.82 2.72 9.52
CA GLU A 54 -6.13 2.41 10.10
C GLU A 54 -7.22 3.29 9.52
N ALA A 55 -6.94 4.60 9.43
CA ALA A 55 -7.89 5.56 8.89
C ALA A 55 -8.18 5.29 7.42
N PHE A 56 -7.18 4.87 6.65
CA PHE A 56 -7.38 4.51 5.25
C PHE A 56 -8.31 3.31 5.10
N VAL A 57 -8.10 2.26 5.89
CA VAL A 57 -8.96 1.07 5.86
C VAL A 57 -10.39 1.43 6.23
N ALA A 58 -10.57 2.25 7.27
CA ALA A 58 -11.90 2.74 7.68
C ALA A 58 -12.55 3.55 6.55
N TYR A 59 -11.78 4.38 5.86
CA TYR A 59 -12.25 5.17 4.73
C TYR A 59 -12.77 4.26 3.61
N LEU A 60 -12.03 3.21 3.26
CA LEU A 60 -12.44 2.26 2.22
C LEU A 60 -13.77 1.58 2.57
N ARG A 61 -13.90 1.13 3.81
CA ARG A 61 -15.11 0.46 4.28
C ARG A 61 -16.31 1.40 4.26
N LYS A 62 -16.11 2.65 4.68
CA LYS A 62 -17.17 3.65 4.77
C LYS A 62 -17.69 4.08 3.40
N HIS A 63 -16.85 4.08 2.38
CA HIS A 63 -17.21 4.58 1.06
C HIS A 63 -17.72 3.51 0.11
N GLY A 64 -18.28 2.43 0.65
CA GLY A 64 -19.04 1.46 -0.14
C GLY A 64 -18.21 0.53 -1.02
N LYS A 65 -16.91 0.44 -0.78
CA LYS A 65 -16.07 -0.52 -1.49
C LYS A 65 -16.51 -1.94 -1.13
N ALA A 66 -16.52 -2.84 -2.13
CA ALA A 66 -16.80 -4.25 -1.88
C ALA A 66 -15.75 -4.83 -0.93
N ALA A 67 -16.16 -5.75 -0.05
CA ALA A 67 -15.26 -6.37 0.93
C ALA A 67 -14.02 -6.98 0.27
N ARG A 68 -14.20 -7.61 -0.90
CA ARG A 68 -13.09 -8.20 -1.65
C ARG A 68 -12.09 -7.14 -2.11
N SER A 69 -12.58 -5.99 -2.57
CA SER A 69 -11.72 -4.89 -3.02
C SER A 69 -10.96 -4.28 -1.86
N VAL A 70 -11.61 -4.10 -0.71
CA VAL A 70 -10.96 -3.61 0.51
C VAL A 70 -9.84 -4.57 0.93
N ALA A 71 -10.13 -5.87 0.95
CA ALA A 71 -9.15 -6.88 1.33
C ALA A 71 -7.94 -6.86 0.39
N ARG A 72 -8.18 -6.79 -0.93
CA ARG A 72 -7.09 -6.74 -1.91
C ARG A 72 -6.25 -5.49 -1.75
N GLN A 73 -6.89 -4.33 -1.61
CA GLN A 73 -6.18 -3.06 -1.47
C GLN A 73 -5.37 -3.03 -0.19
N PHE A 74 -5.94 -3.51 0.91
CA PHE A 74 -5.21 -3.59 2.17
C PHE A 74 -4.04 -4.57 2.08
N ALA A 75 -4.22 -5.71 1.39
CA ALA A 75 -3.11 -6.64 1.16
C ALA A 75 -1.96 -5.98 0.41
N ALA A 76 -2.25 -5.18 -0.62
CA ALA A 76 -1.24 -4.44 -1.36
C ALA A 76 -0.50 -3.45 -0.46
N VAL A 77 -1.22 -2.73 0.39
CA VAL A 77 -0.63 -1.79 1.35
C VAL A 77 0.29 -2.51 2.33
N ARG A 78 -0.14 -3.65 2.86
CA ARG A 78 0.68 -4.43 3.80
C ARG A 78 1.97 -4.93 3.15
N MET A 79 1.86 -5.44 1.94
CA MET A 79 3.04 -5.92 1.20
C MET A 79 4.00 -4.79 0.88
N LEU A 80 3.48 -3.63 0.47
CA LEU A 80 4.32 -2.46 0.21
C LEU A 80 5.11 -2.08 1.45
N HIS A 81 4.45 -1.97 2.61
CA HIS A 81 5.14 -1.54 3.83
C HIS A 81 6.20 -2.55 4.29
N LYS A 82 5.95 -3.85 4.12
CA LYS A 82 7.00 -4.86 4.37
C LYS A 82 8.20 -4.67 3.47
N TYR A 83 7.94 -4.46 2.18
CA TYR A 83 8.99 -4.22 1.20
C TYR A 83 9.84 -2.99 1.56
N LEU A 84 9.19 -1.91 1.97
CA LEU A 84 9.90 -0.67 2.33
C LEU A 84 10.85 -0.89 3.50
N VAL A 85 10.46 -1.69 4.48
CA VAL A 85 11.33 -2.01 5.62
C VAL A 85 12.50 -2.88 5.17
N VAL A 86 12.23 -3.92 4.39
CA VAL A 86 13.27 -4.83 3.89
C VAL A 86 14.32 -4.08 3.06
N GLU A 87 13.86 -3.12 2.25
CA GLU A 87 14.75 -2.34 1.39
C GLU A 87 15.39 -1.14 2.09
N GLY A 88 15.14 -0.97 3.39
CA GLY A 88 15.73 0.10 4.16
C GLY A 88 15.18 1.49 3.86
N GLU A 89 14.02 1.57 3.20
CA GLU A 89 13.37 2.83 2.88
C GLU A 89 12.74 3.47 4.12
N ARG A 90 12.42 2.65 5.12
CA ARG A 90 12.00 3.10 6.44
C ARG A 90 12.28 2.01 7.47
N ASP A 91 12.32 2.40 8.76
CA ASP A 91 12.73 1.50 9.83
C ASP A 91 11.58 0.66 10.39
N ASP A 92 10.35 1.15 10.29
CA ASP A 92 9.19 0.52 10.90
C ASP A 92 8.11 0.19 9.86
N ASP A 93 7.21 -0.72 10.23
CA ASP A 93 6.08 -1.13 9.40
C ASP A 93 4.77 -0.65 10.04
N PRO A 94 4.17 0.44 9.54
CA PRO A 94 2.96 1.00 10.14
C PRO A 94 1.72 0.13 9.92
N ALA A 95 1.78 -0.84 9.02
CA ALA A 95 0.65 -1.71 8.72
C ALA A 95 0.71 -3.03 9.50
N ALA A 96 1.81 -3.32 10.19
CA ALA A 96 2.04 -4.63 10.79
C ALA A 96 0.95 -5.05 11.80
N LEU A 97 0.42 -4.11 12.58
CA LEU A 97 -0.57 -4.39 13.62
C LEU A 97 -1.97 -3.89 13.28
N VAL A 98 -2.19 -3.46 12.06
CA VAL A 98 -3.51 -2.98 11.60
C VAL A 98 -4.31 -4.19 11.10
N ASP A 99 -5.55 -4.29 11.57
CA ASP A 99 -6.47 -5.37 11.17
C ASP A 99 -7.28 -5.05 9.93
#